data_2c12b4d51e72f1f473310f0eb94ef483
#
_entry.id   2c12b4d51e72f1f473310f0eb94ef483
#
_cell.length_a   1.000
_cell.length_b   1.000
_cell.length_c   1.000
_cell.angle_alpha   90.00
_cell.angle_beta   90.00
_cell.angle_gamma   90.00
#
_symmetry.space_group_name_H-M   'P 1'
#
loop_
_entity.id
_entity.type
_entity.pdbx_description
1 polymer ?
#
loop_
_entity_poly.entity_id
_entity_poly.type
_entity_poly.pdbx_seq_one_letter_code
_entity_poly.pdbx_strand_id
1 'polypeptide(L)'
;MYGVTLNFIQIMRSQAQNRLNPYNYYLSKEAQKRLVWMYVVYYECNYNVTLAANKIGISREWLSKLKNKFEKSGKNPRSLEPESRAPHNTSSRERIPSETEEKIIEVRDKYGWGKDKIERVLKRDYSLKASASTANRYLHKHKRIDPKISERNEKAWKNKIEREKQKEISLQAKYRPPTKVKDYAPGALVEKDMKYVPKIAQNLNFKEKYRLKDYFYFQQTYVDTFTRIRAMELTNEPNSLEAKDTYELIEKRMPFNIATINTDGGGENEKEFTKKLQQDEIFHFHSRQGTPTDNPRVERSHLTDEVEFYKRGNIFKTFEEQKQALREWEYIYNYIRPHQALGQLTPIEFYKLWKKNPQEAYKITEKYQGYLKRQAKRLANSRKMKRQDQIEKMMNFIDAKLVQKKGKKIDLQPYKLELIKCELCSWT
;
A
#
# COMPACT_ATOMS: atom_id res chain seq x y z
N MET A 1 -52.24 12.89 -41.64
CA MET A 1 -51.82 12.56 -40.24
C MET A 1 -51.98 11.09 -39.87
N TYR A 2 -52.76 10.28 -40.58
CA TYR A 2 -52.99 8.87 -40.27
C TYR A 2 -51.85 7.89 -40.68
N GLY A 3 -51.09 8.22 -41.73
CA GLY A 3 -50.03 7.33 -42.23
C GLY A 3 -48.82 7.19 -41.30
N VAL A 4 -48.46 8.23 -40.55
CA VAL A 4 -47.33 8.23 -39.62
C VAL A 4 -47.65 7.40 -38.37
N THR A 5 -48.90 7.41 -37.94
CA THR A 5 -49.37 6.67 -36.77
C THR A 5 -49.42 5.16 -37.03
N LEU A 6 -49.83 4.73 -38.22
CA LEU A 6 -49.84 3.32 -38.61
C LEU A 6 -48.45 2.72 -38.75
N ASN A 7 -47.54 3.45 -39.34
CA ASN A 7 -46.12 3.04 -39.38
C ASN A 7 -45.50 2.92 -37.99
N PHE A 8 -45.81 3.84 -37.06
CA PHE A 8 -45.32 3.80 -35.70
C PHE A 8 -45.84 2.56 -34.94
N ILE A 9 -47.12 2.23 -35.07
CA ILE A 9 -47.72 1.06 -34.48
C ILE A 9 -47.14 -0.24 -35.05
N GLN A 10 -46.94 -0.32 -36.39
CA GLN A 10 -46.31 -1.46 -37.02
C GLN A 10 -44.86 -1.67 -36.57
N ILE A 11 -44.10 -0.58 -36.48
CA ILE A 11 -42.71 -0.58 -36.00
C ILE A 11 -42.64 -1.04 -34.54
N MET A 12 -43.55 -0.60 -33.66
CA MET A 12 -43.58 -0.99 -32.26
C MET A 12 -44.06 -2.44 -32.05
N ARG A 13 -44.97 -2.97 -32.86
CA ARG A 13 -45.36 -4.38 -32.85
C ARG A 13 -44.24 -5.28 -33.36
N SER A 14 -43.43 -4.84 -34.31
CA SER A 14 -42.27 -5.57 -34.81
C SER A 14 -41.11 -5.62 -33.81
N GLN A 15 -41.03 -4.72 -32.82
CA GLN A 15 -40.07 -4.79 -31.75
C GLN A 15 -40.30 -5.97 -30.81
N ALA A 16 -41.52 -6.40 -30.62
CA ALA A 16 -41.81 -7.61 -29.84
C ALA A 16 -41.35 -8.89 -30.54
N GLN A 17 -41.11 -8.86 -31.86
CA GLN A 17 -40.71 -10.01 -32.68
C GLN A 17 -39.28 -9.98 -33.23
N ASN A 18 -38.43 -9.04 -32.82
CA ASN A 18 -36.97 -9.01 -33.04
C ASN A 18 -36.48 -9.38 -34.45
N ARG A 19 -35.99 -8.49 -35.18
CA ARG A 19 -34.74 -8.54 -36.01
C ARG A 19 -34.64 -7.48 -37.11
N LEU A 20 -35.71 -6.80 -37.45
CA LEU A 20 -35.72 -5.85 -38.60
C LEU A 20 -36.30 -4.48 -38.29
N ASN A 21 -36.17 -3.98 -37.07
CA ASN A 21 -36.62 -2.61 -36.76
C ASN A 21 -35.54 -1.61 -37.21
N PRO A 22 -35.82 -0.74 -38.19
CA PRO A 22 -34.86 0.25 -38.69
C PRO A 22 -34.32 1.17 -37.60
N TYR A 23 -35.07 1.39 -36.52
CA TYR A 23 -34.57 2.18 -35.36
C TYR A 23 -33.49 1.47 -34.54
N ASN A 24 -33.31 0.15 -34.65
CA ASN A 24 -32.21 -0.56 -34.00
C ASN A 24 -30.84 -0.11 -34.51
N TYR A 25 -30.75 0.45 -35.71
CA TYR A 25 -29.52 0.96 -36.30
C TYR A 25 -29.20 2.40 -35.92
N TYR A 26 -30.22 3.17 -35.50
CA TYR A 26 -30.08 4.62 -35.29
C TYR A 26 -30.26 5.07 -33.83
N LEU A 27 -30.78 4.20 -32.99
CA LEU A 27 -31.03 4.49 -31.57
C LEU A 27 -30.23 3.61 -30.65
N SER A 28 -29.74 4.21 -29.56
CA SER A 28 -29.13 3.44 -28.48
C SER A 28 -30.14 2.45 -27.86
N LYS A 29 -29.65 1.36 -27.22
CA LYS A 29 -30.50 0.41 -26.52
C LYS A 29 -31.41 1.07 -25.49
N GLU A 30 -30.93 2.13 -24.84
CA GLU A 30 -31.69 2.88 -23.85
C GLU A 30 -32.79 3.73 -24.52
N ALA A 31 -32.53 4.37 -25.66
CA ALA A 31 -33.51 5.11 -26.42
C ALA A 31 -34.59 4.19 -26.98
N GLN A 32 -34.23 3.00 -27.44
CA GLN A 32 -35.18 1.96 -27.86
C GLN A 32 -36.13 1.56 -26.72
N LYS A 33 -35.58 1.33 -25.52
CA LYS A 33 -36.36 1.04 -24.31
C LYS A 33 -37.33 2.17 -23.97
N ARG A 34 -36.89 3.43 -24.06
CA ARG A 34 -37.72 4.62 -23.83
C ARG A 34 -38.80 4.77 -24.88
N LEU A 35 -38.55 4.34 -26.11
CA LEU A 35 -39.53 4.32 -27.16
C LEU A 35 -40.67 3.31 -26.86
N VAL A 36 -40.32 2.13 -26.32
CA VAL A 36 -41.31 1.17 -25.82
C VAL A 36 -42.15 1.78 -24.69
N TRP A 37 -41.56 2.54 -23.79
CA TRP A 37 -42.30 3.25 -22.76
C TRP A 37 -43.30 4.29 -23.30
N MET A 38 -42.95 4.98 -24.40
CA MET A 38 -43.90 5.86 -25.08
C MET A 38 -45.05 5.08 -25.69
N TYR A 39 -44.80 3.89 -26.25
CA TYR A 39 -45.86 3.00 -26.71
C TYR A 39 -46.83 2.62 -25.56
N VAL A 40 -46.32 2.24 -24.42
CA VAL A 40 -47.14 1.91 -23.23
C VAL A 40 -48.00 3.11 -22.80
N VAL A 41 -47.43 4.34 -22.79
CA VAL A 41 -48.15 5.54 -22.44
C VAL A 41 -49.29 5.83 -23.40
N TYR A 42 -49.04 5.77 -24.71
CA TYR A 42 -49.98 6.20 -25.72
C TYR A 42 -51.05 5.14 -26.04
N TYR A 43 -50.66 3.89 -26.13
CA TYR A 43 -51.54 2.83 -26.64
C TYR A 43 -52.06 1.86 -25.58
N GLU A 44 -51.29 1.57 -24.55
CA GLU A 44 -51.72 0.61 -23.51
C GLU A 44 -52.41 1.31 -22.35
N CYS A 45 -52.00 2.54 -22.03
CA CYS A 45 -52.51 3.31 -20.89
C CYS A 45 -53.31 4.53 -21.27
N ASN A 46 -53.68 4.67 -22.57
CA ASN A 46 -54.54 5.72 -23.10
C ASN A 46 -54.14 7.11 -22.57
N TYR A 47 -52.88 7.52 -22.73
CA TYR A 47 -52.25 8.77 -22.27
C TYR A 47 -52.15 8.94 -20.77
N ASN A 48 -52.57 7.98 -19.94
CA ASN A 48 -52.48 8.03 -18.49
C ASN A 48 -51.04 7.72 -18.03
N VAL A 49 -50.28 8.81 -17.75
CA VAL A 49 -48.86 8.68 -17.35
C VAL A 49 -48.69 8.00 -16.00
N THR A 50 -49.66 8.15 -15.08
CA THR A 50 -49.60 7.50 -13.75
C THR A 50 -49.72 5.98 -13.89
N LEU A 51 -50.68 5.53 -14.67
CA LEU A 51 -50.89 4.09 -14.94
C LEU A 51 -49.68 3.50 -15.66
N ALA A 52 -49.17 4.19 -16.67
CA ALA A 52 -47.99 3.77 -17.42
C ALA A 52 -46.71 3.69 -16.53
N ALA A 53 -46.50 4.68 -15.66
CA ALA A 53 -45.36 4.71 -14.75
C ALA A 53 -45.35 3.51 -13.78
N ASN A 54 -46.55 3.20 -13.25
CA ASN A 54 -46.71 2.00 -12.37
C ASN A 54 -46.48 0.71 -13.13
N LYS A 55 -46.97 0.62 -14.37
CA LYS A 55 -46.81 -0.58 -15.22
C LYS A 55 -45.36 -0.79 -15.65
N ILE A 56 -44.62 0.27 -15.89
CA ILE A 56 -43.19 0.23 -16.30
C ILE A 56 -42.25 0.12 -15.11
N GLY A 57 -42.70 0.51 -13.89
CA GLY A 57 -41.85 0.49 -12.70
C GLY A 57 -40.90 1.69 -12.59
N ILE A 58 -41.32 2.89 -13.05
CA ILE A 58 -40.51 4.13 -13.03
C ILE A 58 -41.29 5.28 -12.37
N SER A 59 -40.58 6.37 -12.00
CA SER A 59 -41.27 7.52 -11.43
C SER A 59 -42.17 8.24 -12.45
N ARG A 60 -43.37 8.64 -12.01
CA ARG A 60 -44.32 9.40 -12.79
C ARG A 60 -43.72 10.71 -13.35
N GLU A 61 -43.00 11.42 -12.51
CA GLU A 61 -42.39 12.70 -12.88
C GLU A 61 -41.39 12.54 -14.01
N TRP A 62 -40.55 11.51 -13.92
CA TRP A 62 -39.55 11.24 -14.94
C TRP A 62 -40.20 10.84 -16.26
N LEU A 63 -41.21 9.96 -16.23
CA LEU A 63 -41.95 9.55 -17.42
C LEU A 63 -42.68 10.74 -18.06
N SER A 64 -43.26 11.64 -17.26
CA SER A 64 -43.89 12.84 -17.71
C SER A 64 -42.91 13.79 -18.44
N LYS A 65 -41.71 14.00 -17.84
CA LYS A 65 -40.64 14.79 -18.48
C LYS A 65 -40.23 14.19 -19.82
N LEU A 66 -40.04 12.86 -19.86
CA LEU A 66 -39.66 12.14 -21.08
C LEU A 66 -40.74 12.24 -22.16
N LYS A 67 -42.04 12.08 -21.80
CA LYS A 67 -43.18 12.24 -22.68
C LYS A 67 -43.22 13.66 -23.26
N ASN A 68 -43.12 14.67 -22.41
CA ASN A 68 -43.14 16.08 -22.86
C ASN A 68 -41.98 16.41 -23.81
N LYS A 69 -40.76 15.86 -23.53
CA LYS A 69 -39.62 16.00 -24.44
C LYS A 69 -39.89 15.36 -25.81
N PHE A 70 -40.49 14.18 -25.81
CA PHE A 70 -40.84 13.45 -27.00
C PHE A 70 -41.92 14.21 -27.83
N GLU A 71 -42.96 14.73 -27.17
CA GLU A 71 -44.04 15.51 -27.83
C GLU A 71 -43.51 16.82 -28.41
N LYS A 72 -42.69 17.57 -27.63
CA LYS A 72 -42.07 18.81 -28.11
C LYS A 72 -41.16 18.61 -29.32
N SER A 73 -40.59 17.46 -29.49
CA SER A 73 -39.74 17.11 -30.63
C SER A 73 -40.55 16.68 -31.89
N GLY A 74 -41.89 16.78 -31.87
CA GLY A 74 -42.73 16.23 -32.90
C GLY A 74 -42.76 14.73 -32.96
N LYS A 75 -42.57 14.07 -31.79
CA LYS A 75 -42.46 12.61 -31.61
C LYS A 75 -41.28 11.98 -32.35
N ASN A 76 -40.17 12.71 -32.42
CA ASN A 76 -38.94 12.20 -33.00
C ASN A 76 -38.26 11.18 -32.03
N PRO A 77 -38.05 9.92 -32.44
CA PRO A 77 -37.43 8.91 -31.58
C PRO A 77 -36.04 9.26 -31.09
N ARG A 78 -35.26 10.05 -31.82
CA ARG A 78 -33.93 10.53 -31.39
C ARG A 78 -33.99 11.45 -30.17
N SER A 79 -35.10 12.09 -29.89
CA SER A 79 -35.27 12.90 -28.68
C SER A 79 -35.26 12.07 -27.41
N LEU A 80 -35.44 10.74 -27.51
CA LEU A 80 -35.37 9.79 -26.40
C LEU A 80 -33.97 9.32 -26.07
N GLU A 81 -32.95 9.72 -26.87
CA GLU A 81 -31.56 9.44 -26.54
C GLU A 81 -31.19 10.02 -25.17
N PRO A 82 -30.44 9.25 -24.35
CA PRO A 82 -29.96 9.75 -23.08
C PRO A 82 -29.03 10.94 -23.32
N GLU A 83 -29.29 12.02 -22.60
CA GLU A 83 -28.38 13.16 -22.60
C GLU A 83 -27.07 12.77 -21.96
N SER A 84 -25.98 13.30 -22.49
CA SER A 84 -24.65 13.09 -21.89
C SER A 84 -24.67 13.58 -20.45
N ARG A 85 -24.27 12.70 -19.53
CA ARG A 85 -24.03 13.07 -18.12
C ARG A 85 -22.64 13.68 -17.91
N ALA A 86 -21.87 13.84 -18.97
CA ALA A 86 -20.59 14.51 -18.90
C ALA A 86 -20.80 15.98 -18.51
N PRO A 87 -20.01 16.52 -17.60
CA PRO A 87 -20.10 17.93 -17.24
C PRO A 87 -19.84 18.76 -18.48
N HIS A 88 -20.78 19.68 -18.81
CA HIS A 88 -20.67 20.59 -19.97
C HIS A 88 -19.49 21.56 -19.81
N ASN A 89 -19.05 21.82 -18.59
CA ASN A 89 -17.97 22.75 -18.29
C ASN A 89 -16.69 21.97 -17.91
N THR A 90 -15.99 21.47 -18.93
CA THR A 90 -14.70 20.79 -18.76
C THR A 90 -13.50 21.75 -18.84
N SER A 91 -13.74 23.01 -19.20
CA SER A 91 -12.69 24.02 -19.36
C SER A 91 -12.09 24.50 -18.03
N SER A 92 -12.77 24.28 -16.88
CA SER A 92 -12.29 24.67 -15.55
C SER A 92 -11.36 23.64 -14.88
N ARG A 93 -11.14 22.49 -15.52
CA ARG A 93 -10.09 21.58 -15.03
C ARG A 93 -8.76 22.10 -15.54
N GLU A 94 -8.13 22.95 -14.72
CA GLU A 94 -6.76 23.40 -14.95
C GLU A 94 -5.88 22.20 -15.28
N ARG A 95 -5.31 22.23 -16.47
CA ARG A 95 -4.21 21.31 -16.80
C ARG A 95 -3.05 21.70 -15.93
N ILE A 96 -2.42 20.73 -15.31
CA ILE A 96 -1.18 21.03 -14.59
C ILE A 96 -0.16 21.62 -15.57
N PRO A 97 0.72 22.51 -15.12
CA PRO A 97 1.82 23.04 -15.94
C PRO A 97 2.64 21.89 -16.55
N SER A 98 3.17 22.08 -17.75
CA SER A 98 4.03 21.09 -18.44
C SER A 98 5.23 20.69 -17.59
N GLU A 99 5.82 21.63 -16.88
CA GLU A 99 6.90 21.39 -15.93
C GLU A 99 6.50 20.36 -14.86
N THR A 100 5.30 20.46 -14.31
CA THR A 100 4.81 19.49 -13.32
C THR A 100 4.58 18.12 -13.94
N GLU A 101 4.09 18.05 -15.19
CA GLU A 101 3.94 16.80 -15.92
C GLU A 101 5.31 16.12 -16.16
N GLU A 102 6.29 16.88 -16.61
CA GLU A 102 7.67 16.42 -16.85
C GLU A 102 8.31 15.90 -15.57
N LYS A 103 8.17 16.63 -14.46
CA LYS A 103 8.70 16.20 -13.15
C LYS A 103 8.02 14.95 -12.62
N ILE A 104 6.73 14.74 -12.87
CA ILE A 104 6.06 13.48 -12.54
C ILE A 104 6.74 12.31 -13.24
N ILE A 105 7.04 12.46 -14.53
CA ILE A 105 7.66 11.42 -15.34
C ILE A 105 9.11 11.20 -14.94
N GLU A 106 9.88 12.27 -14.76
CA GLU A 106 11.28 12.22 -14.32
C GLU A 106 11.43 11.45 -12.99
N VAL A 107 10.65 11.81 -11.98
CA VAL A 107 10.67 11.14 -10.67
C VAL A 107 10.25 9.66 -10.80
N ARG A 108 9.27 9.37 -11.67
CA ARG A 108 8.88 7.99 -11.96
C ARG A 108 9.99 7.20 -12.62
N ASP A 109 10.61 7.74 -13.65
CA ASP A 109 11.64 7.06 -14.42
C ASP A 109 12.93 6.87 -13.61
N LYS A 110 13.30 7.86 -12.80
CA LYS A 110 14.47 7.81 -11.93
C LYS A 110 14.32 6.80 -10.79
N TYR A 111 13.18 6.83 -10.07
CA TYR A 111 13.02 6.06 -8.82
C TYR A 111 11.98 4.94 -8.89
N GLY A 112 11.13 4.89 -9.91
CA GLY A 112 10.04 3.92 -10.04
C GLY A 112 8.89 4.09 -9.05
N TRP A 113 8.82 5.25 -8.40
CA TRP A 113 7.85 5.47 -7.34
C TRP A 113 6.40 5.61 -7.87
N GLY A 114 5.44 5.23 -7.02
CA GLY A 114 4.02 5.39 -7.29
C GLY A 114 3.50 6.78 -6.95
N LYS A 115 2.26 7.02 -7.30
CA LYS A 115 1.56 8.32 -7.23
C LYS A 115 1.72 9.06 -5.90
N ASP A 116 1.58 8.36 -4.76
CA ASP A 116 1.60 9.00 -3.43
C ASP A 116 2.99 9.52 -3.05
N LYS A 117 4.05 8.79 -3.44
CA LYS A 117 5.43 9.21 -3.24
C LYS A 117 5.78 10.38 -4.16
N ILE A 118 5.32 10.33 -5.42
CA ILE A 118 5.54 11.40 -6.40
C ILE A 118 4.87 12.69 -5.92
N GLU A 119 3.60 12.66 -5.47
CA GLU A 119 2.93 13.82 -4.88
C GLU A 119 3.76 14.46 -3.77
N ARG A 120 4.26 13.63 -2.84
CA ARG A 120 5.07 14.12 -1.71
C ARG A 120 6.37 14.78 -2.16
N VAL A 121 7.08 14.16 -3.10
CA VAL A 121 8.36 14.68 -3.61
C VAL A 121 8.17 15.95 -4.41
N LEU A 122 7.15 16.01 -5.27
CA LEU A 122 6.82 17.23 -6.01
C LEU A 122 6.58 18.41 -5.07
N LYS A 123 5.81 18.19 -4.00
CA LYS A 123 5.52 19.24 -3.01
C LYS A 123 6.74 19.62 -2.18
N ARG A 124 7.54 18.64 -1.76
CA ARG A 124 8.68 18.85 -0.86
C ARG A 124 9.90 19.45 -1.56
N ASP A 125 10.27 18.88 -2.72
CA ASP A 125 11.58 19.13 -3.34
C ASP A 125 11.49 20.12 -4.51
N TYR A 126 10.32 20.21 -5.14
CA TYR A 126 10.12 21.07 -6.31
C TYR A 126 9.08 22.17 -6.09
N SER A 127 8.42 22.21 -4.94
CA SER A 127 7.33 23.15 -4.64
C SER A 127 6.16 23.11 -5.64
N LEU A 128 6.04 22.00 -6.39
CA LEU A 128 5.02 21.80 -7.39
C LEU A 128 3.76 21.14 -6.77
N LYS A 129 2.57 21.58 -7.24
CA LYS A 129 1.29 21.08 -6.74
C LYS A 129 0.67 20.10 -7.75
N ALA A 130 0.68 18.82 -7.40
CA ALA A 130 -0.10 17.80 -8.09
C ALA A 130 -0.60 16.77 -7.08
N SER A 131 -1.89 16.46 -7.12
CA SER A 131 -2.43 15.40 -6.25
C SER A 131 -1.98 14.02 -6.74
N ALA A 132 -1.99 13.01 -5.85
CA ALA A 132 -1.70 11.63 -6.20
C ALA A 132 -2.59 11.12 -7.36
N SER A 133 -3.87 11.52 -7.39
CA SER A 133 -4.78 11.18 -8.49
C SER A 133 -4.35 11.80 -9.81
N THR A 134 -3.89 13.06 -9.78
CA THR A 134 -3.34 13.75 -10.94
C THR A 134 -2.07 13.06 -11.42
N ALA A 135 -1.12 12.81 -10.53
CA ALA A 135 0.11 12.07 -10.85
C ALA A 135 -0.21 10.71 -11.50
N ASN A 136 -1.15 9.94 -10.93
CA ASN A 136 -1.56 8.65 -11.49
C ASN A 136 -2.13 8.76 -12.91
N ARG A 137 -2.96 9.78 -13.17
CA ARG A 137 -3.53 10.03 -14.50
C ARG A 137 -2.45 10.27 -15.55
N TYR A 138 -1.42 11.06 -15.21
CA TYR A 138 -0.31 11.34 -16.12
C TYR A 138 0.60 10.12 -16.31
N LEU A 139 0.84 9.33 -15.28
CA LEU A 139 1.57 8.05 -15.41
C LEU A 139 0.85 7.08 -16.36
N HIS A 140 -0.49 7.02 -16.33
CA HIS A 140 -1.27 6.23 -17.29
C HIS A 140 -1.18 6.83 -18.70
N LYS A 141 -1.33 8.16 -18.83
CA LYS A 141 -1.21 8.88 -20.12
C LYS A 141 0.11 8.55 -20.82
N HIS A 142 1.21 8.53 -20.08
CA HIS A 142 2.56 8.25 -20.58
C HIS A 142 2.95 6.77 -20.54
N LYS A 143 2.01 5.85 -20.28
CA LYS A 143 2.25 4.39 -20.22
C LYS A 143 3.38 3.99 -19.25
N ARG A 144 3.53 4.72 -18.14
CA ARG A 144 4.54 4.45 -17.08
C ARG A 144 4.04 3.50 -15.99
N ILE A 145 2.85 2.92 -16.17
CA ILE A 145 2.26 1.92 -15.27
C ILE A 145 2.17 0.59 -16.01
N ASP A 146 2.82 -0.42 -15.48
CA ASP A 146 2.72 -1.79 -16.02
C ASP A 146 1.42 -2.45 -15.50
N PRO A 147 0.47 -2.80 -16.39
CA PRO A 147 -0.77 -3.48 -16.00
C PRO A 147 -0.51 -4.81 -15.30
N LYS A 148 0.48 -5.58 -15.74
CA LYS A 148 0.82 -6.89 -15.17
C LYS A 148 1.29 -6.80 -13.72
N ILE A 149 2.05 -5.75 -13.38
CA ILE A 149 2.48 -5.50 -11.99
C ILE A 149 1.28 -5.12 -11.12
N SER A 150 0.36 -4.31 -11.62
CA SER A 150 -0.87 -3.92 -10.91
C SER A 150 -1.76 -5.12 -10.63
N GLU A 151 -2.00 -5.99 -11.62
CA GLU A 151 -2.76 -7.23 -11.47
C GLU A 151 -2.10 -8.22 -10.50
N ARG A 152 -0.76 -8.35 -10.56
CA ARG A 152 0.02 -9.18 -9.63
C ARG A 152 -0.14 -8.71 -8.19
N ASN A 153 -0.08 -7.40 -7.97
CA ASN A 153 -0.24 -6.81 -6.63
C ASN A 153 -1.67 -7.02 -6.10
N GLU A 154 -2.68 -6.89 -6.96
CA GLU A 154 -4.08 -7.16 -6.59
C GLU A 154 -4.32 -8.64 -6.25
N LYS A 155 -3.80 -9.56 -7.07
CA LYS A 155 -3.83 -11.01 -6.78
C LYS A 155 -3.10 -11.35 -5.49
N ALA A 156 -1.92 -10.78 -5.27
CA ALA A 156 -1.15 -10.99 -4.04
C ALA A 156 -1.92 -10.49 -2.80
N TRP A 157 -2.62 -9.36 -2.92
CA TRP A 157 -3.46 -8.82 -1.85
C TRP A 157 -4.68 -9.69 -1.57
N LYS A 158 -5.40 -10.16 -2.61
CA LYS A 158 -6.52 -11.11 -2.49
C LYS A 158 -6.09 -12.42 -1.83
N ASN A 159 -4.99 -13.00 -2.30
CA ASN A 159 -4.42 -14.23 -1.74
C ASN A 159 -3.96 -14.05 -0.28
N LYS A 160 -3.47 -12.86 0.09
CA LYS A 160 -3.11 -12.55 1.47
C LYS A 160 -4.33 -12.54 2.38
N ILE A 161 -5.43 -11.89 1.96
CA ILE A 161 -6.70 -11.88 2.71
C ILE A 161 -7.23 -13.31 2.89
N GLU A 162 -7.17 -14.13 1.84
CA GLU A 162 -7.66 -15.50 1.87
C GLU A 162 -6.83 -16.39 2.79
N ARG A 163 -5.50 -16.28 2.74
CA ARG A 163 -4.59 -16.96 3.68
C ARG A 163 -4.77 -16.49 5.12
N GLU A 164 -5.08 -15.22 5.35
CA GLU A 164 -5.38 -14.70 6.68
C GLU A 164 -6.69 -15.27 7.22
N LYS A 165 -7.71 -15.45 6.38
CA LYS A 165 -8.95 -16.15 6.75
C LYS A 165 -8.76 -17.63 7.09
N GLN A 166 -7.83 -18.32 6.42
CA GLN A 166 -7.52 -19.73 6.69
C GLN A 166 -6.61 -19.95 7.91
N LYS A 167 -5.86 -18.92 8.34
CA LYS A 167 -4.93 -19.00 9.47
C LYS A 167 -5.56 -18.90 10.86
N GLU A 168 -6.87 -18.81 10.97
CA GLU A 168 -7.56 -18.80 12.26
C GLU A 168 -7.37 -20.10 13.10
N ILE A 169 -6.77 -21.13 12.54
CA ILE A 169 -6.78 -22.48 13.12
C ILE A 169 -5.42 -22.94 13.70
N SER A 170 -4.29 -22.35 13.35
CA SER A 170 -3.00 -22.81 13.88
C SER A 170 -2.23 -21.77 14.67
N LEU A 171 -2.24 -21.98 15.94
CA LEU A 171 -1.50 -21.26 16.97
C LEU A 171 -0.26 -21.98 17.39
N GLN A 172 0.84 -21.29 17.37
CA GLN A 172 1.74 -21.16 18.55
C GLN A 172 2.96 -20.33 18.16
N ALA A 173 2.96 -19.07 18.56
CA ALA A 173 4.12 -18.23 18.42
C ALA A 173 4.90 -18.21 19.72
N LYS A 174 5.79 -19.17 19.94
CA LYS A 174 6.66 -19.18 21.13
C LYS A 174 7.68 -18.04 21.11
N TYR A 175 8.01 -17.48 19.94
CA TYR A 175 9.12 -16.55 19.74
C TYR A 175 8.81 -15.29 18.95
N ARG A 176 7.56 -15.01 18.62
CA ARG A 176 7.19 -13.80 17.91
C ARG A 176 7.24 -12.59 18.85
N PRO A 177 7.89 -11.48 18.45
CA PRO A 177 7.85 -10.25 19.22
C PRO A 177 6.40 -9.80 19.45
N PRO A 178 6.05 -9.32 20.66
CA PRO A 178 4.73 -8.76 20.91
C PRO A 178 4.43 -7.60 19.96
N THR A 179 3.19 -7.49 19.50
CA THR A 179 2.80 -6.46 18.52
C THR A 179 3.03 -5.04 19.06
N LYS A 180 2.86 -4.84 20.38
CA LYS A 180 3.10 -3.56 21.06
C LYS A 180 4.55 -3.09 20.97
N VAL A 181 5.52 -4.02 20.97
CA VAL A 181 6.95 -3.68 20.89
C VAL A 181 7.34 -3.12 19.52
N LYS A 182 6.66 -3.57 18.47
CA LYS A 182 6.98 -3.17 17.08
C LYS A 182 6.80 -1.68 16.80
N ASP A 183 5.86 -1.04 17.47
CA ASP A 183 5.53 0.36 17.22
C ASP A 183 5.66 1.20 18.51
N TYR A 184 6.51 0.74 19.45
CA TYR A 184 6.64 1.36 20.76
C TYR A 184 7.52 2.62 20.72
N ALA A 185 8.76 2.49 20.29
CA ALA A 185 9.72 3.58 20.22
C ALA A 185 10.86 3.26 19.24
N PRO A 186 11.65 4.24 18.80
CA PRO A 186 12.86 3.99 18.01
C PRO A 186 13.83 3.05 18.76
N GLY A 187 14.26 2.00 18.08
CA GLY A 187 15.19 1.02 18.64
C GLY A 187 14.55 -0.02 19.57
N ALA A 188 13.26 0.08 19.88
CA ALA A 188 12.57 -0.93 20.70
C ALA A 188 12.63 -2.31 20.05
N LEU A 189 12.44 -2.39 18.73
CA LEU A 189 12.60 -3.62 17.97
C LEU A 189 13.22 -3.32 16.61
N VAL A 190 14.33 -3.96 16.31
CA VAL A 190 14.97 -3.98 15.00
C VAL A 190 14.79 -5.36 14.38
N GLU A 191 14.24 -5.42 13.19
CA GLU A 191 14.15 -6.63 12.38
C GLU A 191 15.41 -6.76 11.53
N LYS A 192 16.09 -7.91 11.60
CA LYS A 192 17.26 -8.26 10.79
C LYS A 192 16.93 -9.40 9.86
N ASP A 193 17.40 -9.30 8.63
CA ASP A 193 17.32 -10.36 7.64
C ASP A 193 18.43 -10.24 6.60
N MET A 194 18.73 -11.35 5.91
CA MET A 194 19.77 -11.42 4.90
C MET A 194 19.16 -11.67 3.51
N LYS A 195 19.58 -10.85 2.55
CA LYS A 195 19.17 -10.98 1.15
C LYS A 195 20.34 -11.41 0.28
N TYR A 196 20.10 -12.38 -0.59
CA TYR A 196 21.03 -12.78 -1.64
C TYR A 196 21.05 -11.74 -2.76
N VAL A 197 22.23 -11.20 -3.10
CA VAL A 197 22.47 -10.23 -4.15
C VAL A 197 23.31 -10.88 -5.24
N PRO A 198 22.82 -11.05 -6.48
CA PRO A 198 23.60 -11.65 -7.55
C PRO A 198 24.86 -10.86 -7.83
N LYS A 199 26.01 -11.52 -7.98
CA LYS A 199 27.29 -10.90 -8.41
C LYS A 199 27.28 -10.49 -9.89
N ILE A 200 26.43 -11.13 -10.69
CA ILE A 200 26.24 -10.84 -12.10
C ILE A 200 24.73 -10.89 -12.38
N ALA A 201 24.21 -9.96 -13.20
CA ALA A 201 22.82 -9.96 -13.64
C ALA A 201 22.53 -11.16 -14.56
N GLN A 202 22.49 -12.36 -14.02
CA GLN A 202 22.15 -13.60 -14.74
C GLN A 202 20.88 -14.22 -14.19
N ASN A 203 20.10 -14.84 -15.08
CA ASN A 203 18.98 -15.72 -14.71
C ASN A 203 19.54 -17.03 -14.15
N LEU A 204 19.89 -17.05 -12.87
CA LEU A 204 20.40 -18.24 -12.21
C LEU A 204 19.26 -19.18 -11.82
N ASN A 205 19.29 -20.41 -12.29
CA ASN A 205 18.45 -21.49 -11.81
C ASN A 205 18.89 -21.90 -10.41
N PHE A 206 18.01 -21.72 -9.42
CA PHE A 206 18.24 -21.99 -7.98
C PHE A 206 18.56 -23.44 -7.60
N LYS A 207 18.83 -24.34 -8.54
CA LYS A 207 19.03 -25.77 -8.25
C LYS A 207 20.41 -26.14 -7.66
N GLU A 208 21.42 -25.26 -7.76
CA GLU A 208 22.76 -25.52 -7.24
C GLU A 208 23.02 -24.84 -5.89
N LYS A 209 22.46 -25.38 -4.83
CA LYS A 209 22.58 -24.85 -3.44
C LYS A 209 24.00 -24.84 -2.84
N TYR A 210 24.96 -25.52 -3.44
CA TYR A 210 26.26 -25.78 -2.80
C TYR A 210 27.37 -24.77 -3.10
N ARG A 211 27.11 -23.76 -3.97
CA ARG A 211 28.07 -22.71 -4.35
C ARG A 211 27.49 -21.30 -4.27
N LEU A 212 26.62 -21.05 -3.30
CA LEU A 212 25.92 -19.76 -3.19
C LEU A 212 26.87 -18.57 -3.09
N LYS A 213 27.99 -18.70 -2.35
CA LYS A 213 28.99 -17.64 -2.20
C LYS A 213 29.74 -17.28 -3.48
N ASP A 214 29.80 -18.14 -4.46
CA ASP A 214 30.46 -17.88 -5.73
C ASP A 214 29.58 -16.97 -6.63
N TYR A 215 28.27 -17.04 -6.44
CA TYR A 215 27.28 -16.35 -7.27
C TYR A 215 26.60 -15.17 -6.60
N PHE A 216 26.71 -15.06 -5.26
CA PHE A 216 25.99 -14.03 -4.50
C PHE A 216 26.90 -13.34 -3.50
N TYR A 217 26.65 -12.04 -3.34
CA TYR A 217 26.93 -11.30 -2.12
C TYR A 217 25.75 -11.43 -1.16
N PHE A 218 25.94 -11.08 0.09
CA PHE A 218 24.92 -11.19 1.13
C PHE A 218 24.67 -9.82 1.75
N GLN A 219 23.50 -9.26 1.48
CA GLN A 219 23.07 -8.00 2.05
C GLN A 219 22.47 -8.25 3.42
N GLN A 220 23.13 -7.82 4.47
CA GLN A 220 22.61 -7.79 5.83
C GLN A 220 21.79 -6.52 6.02
N THR A 221 20.52 -6.64 6.35
CA THR A 221 19.60 -5.52 6.48
C THR A 221 19.00 -5.46 7.87
N TYR A 222 19.07 -4.31 8.52
CA TYR A 222 18.49 -4.03 9.83
C TYR A 222 17.50 -2.90 9.68
N VAL A 223 16.25 -3.11 10.10
CA VAL A 223 15.18 -2.13 9.98
C VAL A 223 14.52 -1.93 11.32
N ASP A 224 14.55 -0.70 11.83
CA ASP A 224 13.76 -0.35 13.00
C ASP A 224 12.27 -0.39 12.68
N THR A 225 11.52 -1.10 13.51
CA THR A 225 10.10 -1.35 13.24
C THR A 225 9.23 -0.12 13.45
N PHE A 226 9.64 0.86 14.25
CA PHE A 226 8.90 2.09 14.51
C PHE A 226 9.20 3.17 13.47
N THR A 227 10.45 3.59 13.35
CA THR A 227 10.86 4.69 12.45
C THR A 227 11.05 4.27 11.00
N ARG A 228 11.19 2.98 10.71
CA ARG A 228 11.61 2.45 9.40
C ARG A 228 13.05 2.86 9.01
N ILE A 229 13.81 3.48 9.90
CA ILE A 229 15.24 3.70 9.65
C ILE A 229 15.88 2.34 9.45
N ARG A 230 16.65 2.23 8.38
CA ARG A 230 17.39 1.02 8.09
C ARG A 230 18.88 1.29 7.93
N ALA A 231 19.66 0.28 8.23
CA ALA A 231 21.07 0.23 7.89
C ALA A 231 21.39 -1.11 7.22
N MET A 232 22.25 -1.07 6.24
CA MET A 232 22.59 -2.21 5.42
C MET A 232 24.09 -2.35 5.30
N GLU A 233 24.57 -3.60 5.23
CA GLU A 233 25.95 -3.90 4.95
C GLU A 233 26.03 -5.07 3.97
N LEU A 234 27.03 -5.07 3.10
CA LEU A 234 27.28 -6.15 2.17
C LEU A 234 28.39 -7.04 2.72
N THR A 235 28.20 -8.35 2.66
CA THR A 235 29.18 -9.35 3.10
C THR A 235 29.45 -10.38 2.02
N ASN A 236 30.61 -11.03 2.08
CA ASN A 236 30.98 -12.06 1.13
C ASN A 236 30.50 -13.45 1.55
N GLU A 237 30.23 -13.65 2.83
CA GLU A 237 29.83 -14.95 3.38
C GLU A 237 28.59 -14.83 4.30
N PRO A 238 27.69 -15.84 4.26
CA PRO A 238 26.51 -15.89 5.11
C PRO A 238 26.81 -16.62 6.42
N ASN A 239 27.74 -16.13 7.22
CA ASN A 239 28.14 -16.76 8.47
C ASN A 239 27.92 -15.86 9.70
N SER A 240 27.99 -16.43 10.90
CA SER A 240 27.69 -15.72 12.14
C SER A 240 28.78 -14.72 12.55
N LEU A 241 30.02 -14.86 12.07
CA LEU A 241 31.09 -13.91 12.29
C LEU A 241 30.83 -12.61 11.49
N GLU A 242 30.56 -12.75 10.18
CA GLU A 242 30.15 -11.62 9.33
C GLU A 242 28.91 -10.92 9.87
N ALA A 243 27.93 -11.67 10.35
CA ALA A 243 26.73 -11.11 10.96
C ALA A 243 27.04 -10.31 12.23
N LYS A 244 27.97 -10.79 13.07
CA LYS A 244 28.46 -10.07 14.25
C LYS A 244 29.17 -8.78 13.84
N ASP A 245 30.13 -8.85 12.94
CA ASP A 245 30.92 -7.69 12.50
C ASP A 245 30.04 -6.63 11.83
N THR A 246 29.08 -7.08 11.04
CA THR A 246 28.04 -6.23 10.46
C THR A 246 27.20 -5.54 11.53
N TYR A 247 26.77 -6.25 12.55
CA TYR A 247 26.00 -5.69 13.66
C TYR A 247 26.77 -4.56 14.36
N GLU A 248 28.05 -4.73 14.64
CA GLU A 248 28.89 -3.73 15.28
C GLU A 248 29.03 -2.42 14.45
N LEU A 249 29.06 -2.55 13.12
CA LEU A 249 29.08 -1.41 12.21
C LEU A 249 27.72 -0.71 12.17
N ILE A 250 26.64 -1.47 12.10
CA ILE A 250 25.26 -0.97 11.97
C ILE A 250 24.81 -0.32 13.26
N GLU A 251 25.13 -0.88 14.41
CA GLU A 251 24.80 -0.31 15.71
C GLU A 251 25.36 1.11 15.87
N LYS A 252 26.57 1.37 15.39
CA LYS A 252 27.20 2.70 15.40
C LYS A 252 26.50 3.71 14.49
N ARG A 253 25.86 3.23 13.41
CA ARG A 253 25.16 4.09 12.43
C ARG A 253 23.70 4.39 12.81
N MET A 254 23.09 3.55 13.66
CA MET A 254 21.73 3.81 14.13
C MET A 254 21.69 5.03 15.04
N PRO A 255 20.78 5.97 14.83
CA PRO A 255 20.70 7.22 15.62
C PRO A 255 20.10 7.02 17.01
N PHE A 256 19.75 5.80 17.39
CA PHE A 256 19.15 5.37 18.66
C PHE A 256 19.81 4.08 19.15
N ASN A 257 19.51 3.72 20.39
CA ASN A 257 19.93 2.45 20.94
C ASN A 257 19.01 1.33 20.49
N ILE A 258 19.59 0.16 20.27
CA ILE A 258 18.83 -1.05 19.97
C ILE A 258 18.56 -1.81 21.28
N ALA A 259 17.30 -2.03 21.62
CA ALA A 259 16.92 -2.80 22.81
C ALA A 259 16.69 -4.28 22.46
N THR A 260 16.06 -4.54 21.32
CA THR A 260 15.77 -5.91 20.89
C THR A 260 16.00 -6.10 19.40
N ILE A 261 16.43 -7.30 18.99
CA ILE A 261 16.59 -7.69 17.60
C ILE A 261 15.72 -8.92 17.33
N ASN A 262 15.03 -8.93 16.21
CA ASN A 262 14.31 -10.09 15.69
C ASN A 262 14.98 -10.61 14.42
N THR A 263 15.32 -11.89 14.40
CA THR A 263 15.90 -12.58 13.23
C THR A 263 15.06 -13.78 12.84
N ASP A 264 15.29 -14.31 11.66
CA ASP A 264 14.85 -15.66 11.33
C ASP A 264 15.71 -16.74 11.99
N GLY A 265 15.43 -18.02 11.70
CA GLY A 265 16.20 -19.17 12.21
C GLY A 265 17.42 -19.52 11.36
N GLY A 266 18.00 -18.57 10.64
CA GLY A 266 19.21 -18.77 9.85
C GLY A 266 20.44 -19.00 10.71
N GLY A 267 21.36 -19.88 10.26
CA GLY A 267 22.57 -20.23 11.02
C GLY A 267 23.53 -19.05 11.23
N GLU A 268 23.47 -18.02 10.38
CA GLU A 268 24.20 -16.77 10.52
C GLU A 268 23.73 -15.92 11.72
N ASN A 269 22.52 -16.17 12.20
CA ASN A 269 21.94 -15.47 13.35
C ASN A 269 22.22 -16.15 14.70
N GLU A 270 23.03 -17.22 14.69
CA GLU A 270 23.40 -18.00 15.86
C GLU A 270 24.84 -17.72 16.28
N LYS A 271 25.38 -18.55 17.20
CA LYS A 271 26.80 -18.59 17.61
C LYS A 271 27.36 -17.19 17.96
N GLU A 272 28.32 -16.71 17.18
CA GLU A 272 29.05 -15.46 17.47
C GLU A 272 28.14 -14.22 17.45
N PHE A 273 27.18 -14.19 16.56
CA PHE A 273 26.16 -13.12 16.53
C PHE A 273 25.32 -13.11 17.83
N THR A 274 24.79 -14.27 18.24
CA THR A 274 24.00 -14.38 19.48
C THR A 274 24.83 -14.06 20.72
N LYS A 275 26.10 -14.51 20.79
CA LYS A 275 27.00 -14.18 21.88
C LYS A 275 27.23 -12.68 22.00
N LYS A 276 27.44 -11.99 20.85
CA LYS A 276 27.62 -10.56 20.84
C LYS A 276 26.38 -9.81 21.34
N LEU A 277 25.19 -10.19 20.88
CA LEU A 277 23.94 -9.60 21.38
C LEU A 277 23.78 -9.79 22.90
N GLN A 278 24.18 -10.96 23.45
CA GLN A 278 24.15 -11.21 24.88
C GLN A 278 25.13 -10.33 25.64
N GLN A 279 26.36 -10.14 25.12
CA GLN A 279 27.38 -9.24 25.71
C GLN A 279 26.87 -7.78 25.73
N ASP A 280 26.18 -7.35 24.71
CA ASP A 280 25.60 -6.02 24.64
C ASP A 280 24.24 -5.92 25.34
N GLU A 281 23.81 -7.02 25.98
CA GLU A 281 22.51 -7.14 26.64
C GLU A 281 21.32 -6.79 25.74
N ILE A 282 21.36 -7.20 24.47
CA ILE A 282 20.28 -7.06 23.52
C ILE A 282 19.38 -8.29 23.57
N PHE A 283 18.08 -8.10 23.70
CA PHE A 283 17.14 -9.22 23.67
C PHE A 283 16.98 -9.75 22.25
N HIS A 284 17.25 -11.05 22.04
CA HIS A 284 17.18 -11.69 20.73
C HIS A 284 15.89 -12.49 20.57
N PHE A 285 15.03 -12.07 19.66
CA PHE A 285 13.88 -12.83 19.22
C PHE A 285 14.23 -13.69 18.01
N HIS A 286 13.72 -14.91 17.99
CA HIS A 286 13.80 -15.79 16.82
C HIS A 286 12.41 -15.96 16.21
N SER A 287 12.24 -15.55 14.97
CA SER A 287 11.04 -15.80 14.17
C SER A 287 10.92 -17.29 13.87
N ARG A 288 9.70 -17.74 13.65
CA ARG A 288 9.46 -19.13 13.24
C ARG A 288 10.00 -19.36 11.83
N GLN A 289 10.65 -20.49 11.63
CA GLN A 289 11.17 -20.88 10.33
C GLN A 289 10.06 -20.90 9.26
N GLY A 290 10.35 -20.32 8.08
CA GLY A 290 9.41 -20.29 6.96
C GLY A 290 8.18 -19.40 7.17
N THR A 291 8.22 -18.47 8.15
CA THR A 291 7.09 -17.58 8.44
C THR A 291 7.47 -16.10 8.21
N PRO A 292 7.43 -15.59 6.96
CA PRO A 292 7.80 -14.20 6.64
C PRO A 292 6.97 -13.15 7.38
N THR A 293 5.78 -13.53 7.87
CA THR A 293 4.92 -12.65 8.65
C THR A 293 5.45 -12.31 10.04
N ASP A 294 6.46 -13.02 10.52
CA ASP A 294 7.06 -12.76 11.82
C ASP A 294 8.13 -11.67 11.74
N ASN A 295 8.70 -11.43 10.53
CA ASN A 295 9.71 -10.40 10.25
C ASN A 295 9.27 -9.44 9.11
N PRO A 296 8.06 -8.86 9.18
CA PRO A 296 7.40 -8.26 8.02
C PRO A 296 8.01 -6.93 7.54
N ARG A 297 8.76 -6.22 8.38
CA ARG A 297 9.31 -4.91 8.04
C ARG A 297 10.55 -5.04 7.17
N VAL A 298 11.47 -5.91 7.56
CA VAL A 298 12.67 -6.19 6.80
C VAL A 298 12.33 -6.91 5.50
N GLU A 299 11.40 -7.86 5.50
CA GLU A 299 10.89 -8.51 4.30
C GLU A 299 10.28 -7.51 3.31
N ARG A 300 9.49 -6.55 3.82
CA ARG A 300 8.98 -5.46 3.00
C ARG A 300 10.08 -4.54 2.48
N SER A 301 11.14 -4.33 3.26
CA SER A 301 12.33 -3.59 2.86
C SER A 301 13.03 -4.29 1.69
N HIS A 302 13.24 -5.60 1.79
CA HIS A 302 13.84 -6.41 0.71
C HIS A 302 13.03 -6.39 -0.59
N LEU A 303 11.69 -6.39 -0.49
CA LEU A 303 10.84 -6.20 -1.67
C LEU A 303 11.02 -4.81 -2.29
N THR A 304 11.22 -3.78 -1.45
CA THR A 304 11.51 -2.43 -1.93
C THR A 304 12.85 -2.38 -2.65
N ASP A 305 13.89 -3.03 -2.10
CA ASP A 305 15.21 -3.14 -2.74
C ASP A 305 15.11 -3.86 -4.09
N GLU A 306 14.35 -4.94 -4.13
CA GLU A 306 14.15 -5.70 -5.37
C GLU A 306 13.53 -4.84 -6.47
N VAL A 307 12.48 -4.08 -6.15
CA VAL A 307 11.70 -3.33 -7.14
C VAL A 307 12.31 -1.97 -7.48
N GLU A 308 12.79 -1.26 -6.45
CA GLU A 308 13.20 0.14 -6.59
C GLU A 308 14.72 0.29 -6.78
N PHE A 309 15.53 -0.77 -6.56
CA PHE A 309 16.98 -0.74 -6.69
C PHE A 309 17.49 -1.83 -7.65
N TYR A 310 17.43 -3.11 -7.28
CA TYR A 310 18.08 -4.18 -8.08
C TYR A 310 17.48 -4.35 -9.47
N LYS A 311 16.15 -4.39 -9.62
CA LYS A 311 15.47 -4.47 -10.92
C LYS A 311 15.65 -3.24 -11.80
N ARG A 312 16.26 -2.18 -11.27
CA ARG A 312 16.62 -0.99 -12.02
C ARG A 312 18.05 -0.99 -12.53
N GLY A 313 18.71 -2.13 -12.47
CA GLY A 313 20.05 -2.33 -13.00
C GLY A 313 21.18 -2.01 -12.03
N ASN A 314 20.89 -1.78 -10.73
CA ASN A 314 21.92 -1.50 -9.73
C ASN A 314 22.54 -2.80 -9.20
N ILE A 315 23.11 -3.61 -10.12
CA ILE A 315 23.88 -4.80 -9.84
C ILE A 315 25.25 -4.60 -10.48
N PHE A 316 26.28 -4.60 -9.64
CA PHE A 316 27.65 -4.27 -10.05
C PHE A 316 28.56 -5.50 -10.01
N LYS A 317 29.65 -5.45 -10.75
CA LYS A 317 30.58 -6.59 -10.89
C LYS A 317 31.46 -6.77 -9.66
N THR A 318 31.90 -5.67 -9.05
CA THR A 318 32.81 -5.71 -7.91
C THR A 318 32.06 -5.55 -6.59
N PHE A 319 32.64 -6.09 -5.52
CA PHE A 319 32.12 -5.97 -4.16
C PHE A 319 32.03 -4.52 -3.72
N GLU A 320 33.08 -3.74 -3.99
CA GLU A 320 33.15 -2.34 -3.55
C GLU A 320 32.15 -1.44 -4.26
N GLU A 321 31.97 -1.62 -5.57
CA GLU A 321 30.94 -0.89 -6.33
C GLU A 321 29.53 -1.22 -5.79
N GLN A 322 29.24 -2.51 -5.57
CA GLN A 322 27.95 -2.94 -5.05
C GLN A 322 27.72 -2.41 -3.62
N LYS A 323 28.77 -2.41 -2.79
CA LYS A 323 28.74 -1.89 -1.42
C LYS A 323 28.50 -0.38 -1.42
N GLN A 324 29.18 0.36 -2.27
CA GLN A 324 28.99 1.80 -2.42
C GLN A 324 27.57 2.13 -2.90
N ALA A 325 27.08 1.48 -3.93
CA ALA A 325 25.73 1.67 -4.44
C ALA A 325 24.66 1.34 -3.39
N LEU A 326 24.91 0.33 -2.55
CA LEU A 326 24.02 -0.03 -1.46
C LEU A 326 23.97 1.06 -0.38
N ARG A 327 25.09 1.73 -0.09
CA ARG A 327 25.14 2.86 0.84
C ARG A 327 24.41 4.09 0.32
N GLU A 328 24.55 4.38 -0.96
CA GLU A 328 23.78 5.44 -1.62
C GLU A 328 22.28 5.15 -1.60
N TRP A 329 21.90 3.89 -1.83
CA TRP A 329 20.53 3.45 -1.73
C TRP A 329 19.99 3.52 -0.28
N GLU A 330 20.81 3.19 0.74
CA GLU A 330 20.47 3.38 2.15
C GLU A 330 20.17 4.85 2.45
N TYR A 331 20.99 5.76 1.92
CA TYR A 331 20.76 7.20 2.05
C TYR A 331 19.44 7.62 1.41
N ILE A 332 19.18 7.21 0.17
CA ILE A 332 17.92 7.51 -0.53
C ILE A 332 16.73 6.99 0.28
N TYR A 333 16.80 5.78 0.78
CA TYR A 333 15.73 5.17 1.57
C TYR A 333 15.42 5.95 2.86
N ASN A 334 16.46 6.35 3.59
CA ASN A 334 16.30 6.98 4.89
C ASN A 334 15.99 8.48 4.81
N TYR A 335 16.54 9.20 3.83
CA TYR A 335 16.51 10.65 3.78
C TYR A 335 15.64 11.23 2.66
N ILE A 336 15.39 10.48 1.60
CA ILE A 336 14.70 10.98 0.41
C ILE A 336 13.36 10.32 0.20
N ARG A 337 13.29 9.00 0.37
CA ARG A 337 12.12 8.18 0.04
C ARG A 337 10.98 8.36 1.04
N PRO A 338 9.78 8.83 0.61
CA PRO A 338 8.61 8.91 1.48
C PRO A 338 8.04 7.53 1.82
N HIS A 339 7.55 7.37 3.04
CA HIS A 339 6.96 6.12 3.52
C HIS A 339 5.50 6.30 3.92
N GLN A 340 4.60 5.55 3.30
CA GLN A 340 3.17 5.59 3.60
C GLN A 340 2.87 5.31 5.08
N ALA A 341 3.60 4.36 5.67
CA ALA A 341 3.45 4.01 7.08
C ALA A 341 3.83 5.14 8.05
N LEU A 342 4.59 6.10 7.59
CA LEU A 342 5.07 7.27 8.34
C LEU A 342 4.35 8.57 7.92
N GLY A 343 3.14 8.46 7.34
CA GLY A 343 2.42 9.63 6.86
C GLY A 343 3.10 10.35 5.69
N GLN A 344 3.81 9.61 4.85
CA GLN A 344 4.62 10.11 3.72
C GLN A 344 5.87 10.89 4.15
N LEU A 345 6.26 10.82 5.39
CA LEU A 345 7.57 11.30 5.84
C LEU A 345 8.66 10.30 5.46
N THR A 346 9.89 10.76 5.34
CA THR A 346 11.07 9.88 5.31
C THR A 346 11.34 9.32 6.70
N PRO A 347 12.04 8.19 6.84
CA PRO A 347 12.42 7.64 8.14
C PRO A 347 13.11 8.65 9.06
N ILE A 348 14.02 9.46 8.53
CA ILE A 348 14.74 10.49 9.31
C ILE A 348 13.83 11.68 9.66
N GLU A 349 12.96 12.13 8.75
CA GLU A 349 11.97 13.16 9.08
C GLU A 349 11.05 12.72 10.21
N PHE A 350 10.58 11.45 10.13
CA PHE A 350 9.73 10.88 11.17
C PHE A 350 10.46 10.75 12.51
N TYR A 351 11.71 10.32 12.52
CA TYR A 351 12.52 10.26 13.73
C TYR A 351 12.76 11.65 14.34
N LYS A 352 13.03 12.67 13.52
CA LYS A 352 13.15 14.07 13.97
C LYS A 352 11.82 14.57 14.54
N LEU A 353 10.70 14.26 13.91
CA LEU A 353 9.36 14.57 14.41
C LEU A 353 9.14 13.92 15.77
N TRP A 354 9.43 12.61 15.89
CA TRP A 354 9.29 11.91 17.16
C TRP A 354 10.13 12.53 18.28
N LYS A 355 11.37 12.94 17.99
CA LYS A 355 12.22 13.66 18.98
C LYS A 355 11.62 14.98 19.44
N LYS A 356 10.96 15.70 18.54
CA LYS A 356 10.38 17.01 18.80
C LYS A 356 8.98 16.89 19.43
N ASN A 357 8.17 16.03 18.91
CA ASN A 357 6.78 15.81 19.31
C ASN A 357 6.40 14.33 19.18
N PRO A 358 6.69 13.49 20.18
CA PRO A 358 6.36 12.06 20.15
C PRO A 358 4.88 11.77 19.95
N GLN A 359 4.00 12.58 20.53
CA GLN A 359 2.55 12.39 20.42
C GLN A 359 2.07 12.49 18.96
N GLU A 360 2.60 13.42 18.20
CA GLU A 360 2.28 13.56 16.78
C GLU A 360 2.78 12.35 15.96
N ALA A 361 3.98 11.87 16.27
CA ALA A 361 4.51 10.66 15.65
C ALA A 361 3.63 9.42 15.95
N TYR A 362 3.18 9.26 17.20
CA TYR A 362 2.24 8.20 17.56
C TYR A 362 0.90 8.33 16.85
N LYS A 363 0.32 9.54 16.73
CA LYS A 363 -0.92 9.75 15.95
C LYS A 363 -0.77 9.31 14.48
N ILE A 364 0.39 9.54 13.87
CA ILE A 364 0.68 9.08 12.52
C ILE A 364 0.69 7.53 12.46
N THR A 365 1.37 6.88 13.40
CA THR A 365 1.43 5.41 13.45
C THR A 365 0.06 4.81 13.77
N GLU A 366 -0.70 5.39 14.69
CA GLU A 366 -2.06 4.98 15.01
C GLU A 366 -3.02 5.10 13.83
N LYS A 367 -2.94 6.21 13.08
CA LYS A 367 -3.74 6.40 11.87
C LYS A 367 -3.46 5.31 10.85
N TYR A 368 -2.20 4.93 10.67
CA TYR A 368 -1.82 3.83 9.80
C TYR A 368 -2.23 2.48 10.37
N GLN A 369 -2.04 2.25 11.66
CA GLN A 369 -2.53 1.05 12.36
C GLN A 369 -4.06 0.97 12.33
N GLY A 370 -4.78 2.08 12.52
CA GLY A 370 -6.23 2.15 12.37
C GLY A 370 -6.70 1.71 10.99
N TYR A 371 -5.93 2.03 9.95
CA TYR A 371 -6.15 1.48 8.61
C TYR A 371 -5.91 -0.04 8.58
N LEU A 372 -4.82 -0.52 9.16
CA LEU A 372 -4.51 -1.96 9.24
C LEU A 372 -5.48 -2.71 10.17
N LYS A 373 -5.88 -2.11 11.30
CA LYS A 373 -6.85 -2.68 12.25
C LYS A 373 -8.25 -2.79 11.66
N ARG A 374 -8.68 -1.84 10.84
CA ARG A 374 -9.94 -1.98 10.09
C ARG A 374 -9.91 -3.19 9.16
N GLN A 375 -8.76 -3.56 8.64
CA GLN A 375 -8.58 -4.79 7.88
C GLN A 375 -8.46 -6.03 8.78
N ALA A 376 -7.85 -5.89 9.96
CA ALA A 376 -7.59 -6.98 10.90
C ALA A 376 -8.75 -7.25 11.88
N LYS A 377 -9.62 -6.26 12.18
CA LYS A 377 -10.80 -6.44 13.05
C LYS A 377 -11.77 -7.52 12.59
N ARG A 378 -11.70 -7.89 11.33
CA ARG A 378 -12.43 -9.08 10.82
C ARG A 378 -11.79 -10.41 11.26
N LEU A 379 -10.59 -10.38 11.84
CA LEU A 379 -9.79 -11.57 12.14
C LEU A 379 -9.55 -11.80 13.65
N ALA A 380 -9.85 -10.84 14.51
CA ALA A 380 -9.30 -10.82 15.87
C ALA A 380 -10.26 -11.14 17.02
N ASN A 381 -11.47 -11.67 16.76
CA ASN A 381 -12.43 -11.93 17.85
C ASN A 381 -12.17 -13.17 18.72
N SER A 382 -11.03 -13.83 18.63
CA SER A 382 -10.88 -15.12 19.28
C SER A 382 -9.70 -15.35 20.22
N ARG A 383 -8.97 -14.33 20.74
CA ARG A 383 -7.85 -14.70 21.66
C ARG A 383 -7.61 -13.74 22.83
N LYS A 384 -8.24 -14.03 23.95
CA LYS A 384 -7.95 -13.40 25.25
C LYS A 384 -6.63 -13.92 25.85
N MET A 385 -5.92 -13.02 26.47
CA MET A 385 -4.53 -13.04 26.88
C MET A 385 -4.20 -13.75 28.19
N LYS A 386 -3.07 -14.49 28.17
CA LYS A 386 -2.30 -14.87 29.38
C LYS A 386 -0.86 -14.29 29.34
N ARG A 387 -0.65 -13.10 28.77
CA ARG A 387 0.71 -12.58 28.52
C ARG A 387 0.96 -11.13 28.97
N GLN A 388 0.09 -10.55 29.75
CA GLN A 388 0.24 -9.15 30.16
C GLN A 388 1.51 -8.91 30.97
N ASP A 389 1.79 -9.79 31.95
CA ASP A 389 2.99 -9.67 32.80
C ASP A 389 4.33 -9.82 32.05
N GLN A 390 4.36 -10.68 31.02
CA GLN A 390 5.57 -10.86 30.21
C GLN A 390 5.84 -9.66 29.30
N ILE A 391 4.78 -9.04 28.78
CA ILE A 391 4.89 -7.83 27.95
C ILE A 391 5.34 -6.67 28.82
N GLU A 392 4.81 -6.51 30.01
CA GLU A 392 5.19 -5.44 30.94
C GLU A 392 6.65 -5.55 31.37
N LYS A 393 7.11 -6.76 31.74
CA LYS A 393 8.54 -7.01 32.05
C LYS A 393 9.44 -6.69 30.87
N MET A 394 9.04 -7.07 29.64
CA MET A 394 9.77 -6.77 28.44
C MET A 394 9.80 -5.29 28.13
N MET A 395 8.68 -4.58 28.30
CA MET A 395 8.62 -3.12 28.09
C MET A 395 9.53 -2.39 29.06
N ASN A 396 9.55 -2.82 30.33
CA ASN A 396 10.45 -2.26 31.34
C ASN A 396 11.93 -2.49 31.00
N PHE A 397 12.28 -3.68 30.44
CA PHE A 397 13.61 -3.95 29.95
C PHE A 397 13.99 -3.05 28.75
N ILE A 398 13.09 -2.90 27.76
CA ILE A 398 13.29 -2.04 26.59
C ILE A 398 13.54 -0.59 27.03
N ASP A 399 12.72 -0.08 27.94
CA ASP A 399 12.86 1.27 28.47
C ASP A 399 14.21 1.50 29.16
N ALA A 400 14.62 0.57 30.02
CA ALA A 400 15.91 0.63 30.68
C ALA A 400 17.07 0.73 29.68
N LYS A 401 16.99 -0.06 28.59
CA LYS A 401 18.01 -0.07 27.54
C LYS A 401 18.04 1.19 26.67
N LEU A 402 16.90 1.72 26.28
CA LEU A 402 16.81 2.95 25.48
C LEU A 402 17.33 4.19 26.21
N VAL A 403 17.22 4.18 27.54
CA VAL A 403 17.71 5.27 28.41
C VAL A 403 19.22 5.20 28.66
N GLN A 404 19.84 4.03 28.67
CA GLN A 404 21.21 3.80 29.14
C GLN A 404 22.34 4.32 28.25
N LYS A 405 22.12 4.62 26.95
CA LYS A 405 23.22 4.94 26.03
C LYS A 405 23.46 6.46 25.87
N LYS A 406 24.75 6.85 25.99
CA LYS A 406 25.34 8.13 25.55
C LYS A 406 24.70 9.45 26.05
N GLY A 407 24.41 9.57 27.34
CA GLY A 407 24.26 10.87 28.00
C GLY A 407 23.15 11.81 27.52
N LYS A 408 22.34 11.42 26.56
CA LYS A 408 21.13 12.14 26.15
C LYS A 408 19.90 11.35 26.60
N LYS A 409 19.52 11.56 27.85
CA LYS A 409 18.25 11.05 28.37
C LYS A 409 17.10 11.61 27.53
N ILE A 410 16.45 10.75 26.75
CA ILE A 410 15.09 11.03 26.28
C ILE A 410 14.20 10.62 27.41
N ASP A 411 13.56 11.56 28.09
CA ASP A 411 12.57 11.24 29.12
C ASP A 411 11.32 10.67 28.46
N LEU A 412 11.18 9.35 28.53
CA LEU A 412 10.00 8.65 28.01
C LEU A 412 8.89 8.55 29.04
N GLN A 413 9.13 8.97 30.28
CA GLN A 413 8.18 8.84 31.39
C GLN A 413 6.81 9.54 31.14
N PRO A 414 6.75 10.77 30.61
CA PRO A 414 5.48 11.43 30.34
C PRO A 414 4.61 10.67 29.31
N TYR A 415 5.25 10.00 28.36
CA TYR A 415 4.58 9.32 27.26
C TYR A 415 4.17 7.88 27.60
N LYS A 416 4.87 7.27 28.56
CA LYS A 416 4.60 5.93 29.06
C LYS A 416 3.25 5.83 29.78
N LEU A 417 2.97 6.80 30.64
CA LEU A 417 1.74 6.84 31.43
C LEU A 417 0.50 7.10 30.58
N GLU A 418 0.60 7.96 29.55
CA GLU A 418 -0.52 8.24 28.65
C GLU A 418 -0.81 7.06 27.70
N LEU A 419 0.20 6.38 27.19
CA LEU A 419 0.02 5.18 26.36
C LEU A 419 -0.61 4.03 27.14
N ILE A 420 -0.17 3.80 28.37
CA ILE A 420 -0.75 2.76 29.25
C ILE A 420 -2.19 3.13 29.64
N LYS A 421 -2.46 4.39 29.96
CA LYS A 421 -3.81 4.86 30.30
C LYS A 421 -4.76 4.78 29.10
N CYS A 422 -4.32 5.20 27.92
CA CYS A 422 -5.14 5.15 26.70
C CYS A 422 -5.49 3.72 26.28
N GLU A 423 -4.60 2.74 26.51
CA GLU A 423 -4.85 1.34 26.19
C GLU A 423 -5.72 0.63 27.24
N LEU A 424 -5.60 1.00 28.52
CA LEU A 424 -6.45 0.43 29.58
C LEU A 424 -7.90 0.95 29.53
N CYS A 425 -8.11 2.21 29.13
CA CYS A 425 -9.45 2.79 28.99
C CYS A 425 -10.21 2.37 27.72
N SER A 426 -9.56 1.80 26.73
CA SER A 426 -10.21 1.36 25.49
C SER A 426 -10.65 -0.11 25.51
N TRP A 427 -10.50 -0.82 26.64
CA TRP A 427 -10.75 -2.25 26.78
C TRP A 427 -11.72 -2.62 27.94
N THR A 428 -12.32 -1.62 28.59
CA THR A 428 -13.54 -1.77 29.38
C THR A 428 -14.76 -1.34 28.55
#